data_46d60cac610bb42af1c2f64d8e67fe50
#
_entry.id   46d60cac610bb42af1c2f64d8e67fe50
#
_cell.length_a   1.000
_cell.length_b   1.000
_cell.length_c   1.000
_cell.angle_alpha   90.00
_cell.angle_beta   90.00
_cell.angle_gamma   90.00
#
_symmetry.space_group_name_H-M   'P 1'
#
loop_
_entity.id
_entity.type
_entity.pdbx_description
1 polymer ?
#
loop_
_entity_poly.entity_id
_entity_poly.type
_entity_poly.pdbx_seq_one_letter_code
_entity_poly.pdbx_strand_id
1 'polypeptide(L)'
;DDMKALYAGFDLCSPQTSVSMTINGPAPTVLAFFLNTAIDQQIDRFREENGREPEASERATLRAYALEIVRGTVQADILKEDQGQNTCLFSTDFSLRMMGDIQQYFVAHNVRNFYSVSISGYHIAEAGANPITQLALTLANGFTYVEAYLARGMDIDVFVPNFSFFFSNGMDPEYTVMGRVARRIWAVAMREFYGAGSRSHKLKY
;
A
#
# COMPACT_ATOMS: atom_id res chain seq x y z
N ASP A 1 0.43 -22.91 -1.52
CA ASP A 1 -0.78 -23.69 -1.87
C ASP A 1 -2.05 -23.01 -1.36
N ASP A 2 -2.16 -22.61 -0.09
CA ASP A 2 -3.38 -22.02 0.48
C ASP A 2 -3.79 -20.70 -0.19
N MET A 3 -2.83 -19.84 -0.54
CA MET A 3 -3.12 -18.62 -1.26
C MET A 3 -3.65 -18.89 -2.67
N LYS A 4 -3.15 -19.91 -3.35
CA LYS A 4 -3.67 -20.35 -4.65
C LYS A 4 -5.11 -20.86 -4.53
N ALA A 5 -5.40 -21.65 -3.50
CA ALA A 5 -6.75 -22.12 -3.22
C ALA A 5 -7.72 -20.96 -2.91
N LEU A 6 -7.26 -19.97 -2.11
CA LEU A 6 -8.05 -18.79 -1.76
C LEU A 6 -8.47 -17.99 -2.99
N TYR A 7 -7.56 -17.81 -3.94
CA TYR A 7 -7.81 -17.04 -5.16
C TYR A 7 -8.18 -17.90 -6.38
N ALA A 8 -8.51 -19.18 -6.19
CA ALA A 8 -8.97 -20.04 -7.28
C ALA A 8 -10.23 -19.47 -7.94
N GLY A 9 -10.21 -19.40 -9.26
CA GLY A 9 -11.31 -18.82 -10.06
C GLY A 9 -11.27 -17.30 -10.23
N PHE A 10 -10.34 -16.59 -9.59
CA PHE A 10 -10.10 -15.17 -9.85
C PHE A 10 -8.85 -14.98 -10.70
N ASP A 11 -8.94 -14.19 -11.77
CA ASP A 11 -7.77 -13.71 -12.50
C ASP A 11 -7.21 -12.48 -11.78
N LEU A 12 -6.09 -12.63 -11.08
CA LEU A 12 -5.46 -11.57 -10.29
C LEU A 12 -4.83 -10.47 -11.16
N CYS A 13 -4.60 -10.74 -12.44
CA CYS A 13 -4.11 -9.76 -13.42
C CYS A 13 -5.23 -9.12 -14.24
N SER A 14 -6.49 -9.46 -14.00
CA SER A 14 -7.63 -8.81 -14.64
C SER A 14 -7.78 -7.36 -14.18
N PRO A 15 -8.06 -6.40 -15.08
CA PRO A 15 -8.35 -5.02 -14.70
C PRO A 15 -9.62 -4.87 -13.84
N GLN A 16 -10.47 -5.90 -13.80
CA GLN A 16 -11.68 -5.94 -12.97
C GLN A 16 -11.44 -6.52 -11.58
N THR A 17 -10.26 -7.09 -11.33
CA THR A 17 -9.89 -7.65 -10.02
C THR A 17 -9.05 -6.66 -9.23
N SER A 18 -9.43 -6.41 -7.98
CA SER A 18 -8.65 -5.64 -7.02
C SER A 18 -8.77 -6.29 -5.65
N VAL A 19 -7.64 -6.44 -4.96
CA VAL A 19 -7.58 -7.12 -3.66
C VAL A 19 -7.18 -6.13 -2.58
N SER A 20 -7.92 -6.13 -1.46
CA SER A 20 -7.57 -5.37 -0.28
C SER A 20 -7.20 -6.32 0.86
N MET A 21 -5.99 -6.17 1.38
CA MET A 21 -5.46 -7.01 2.47
C MET A 21 -5.30 -6.17 3.73
N THR A 22 -6.16 -6.45 4.72
CA THR A 22 -6.13 -5.79 6.03
C THR A 22 -5.17 -6.56 6.95
N ILE A 23 -3.87 -6.35 6.74
CA ILE A 23 -2.79 -7.04 7.44
C ILE A 23 -1.71 -6.04 7.80
N ASN A 24 -1.12 -6.14 8.98
CA ASN A 24 -0.07 -5.26 9.49
C ASN A 24 1.27 -6.02 9.62
N GLY A 25 1.63 -6.53 10.79
CA GLY A 25 2.91 -7.19 11.01
C GLY A 25 3.27 -8.29 9.99
N PRO A 26 2.38 -9.24 9.65
CA PRO A 26 2.64 -10.27 8.65
C PRO A 26 2.55 -9.80 7.19
N ALA A 27 2.31 -8.50 6.93
CA ALA A 27 2.08 -7.97 5.60
C ALA A 27 3.12 -8.37 4.55
N PRO A 28 4.45 -8.34 4.81
CA PRO A 28 5.43 -8.75 3.81
C PRO A 28 5.25 -10.18 3.33
N THR A 29 4.98 -11.09 4.27
CA THR A 29 4.80 -12.53 3.95
C THR A 29 3.54 -12.77 3.13
N VAL A 30 2.42 -12.20 3.54
CA VAL A 30 1.14 -12.38 2.85
C VAL A 30 1.15 -11.69 1.48
N LEU A 31 1.76 -10.50 1.38
CA LEU A 31 1.98 -9.82 0.11
C LEU A 31 2.84 -10.65 -0.85
N ALA A 32 3.92 -11.26 -0.35
CA ALA A 32 4.76 -12.14 -1.17
C ALA A 32 3.98 -13.35 -1.68
N PHE A 33 3.14 -13.98 -0.85
CA PHE A 33 2.26 -15.07 -1.29
C PHE A 33 1.27 -14.63 -2.36
N PHE A 34 0.66 -13.46 -2.20
CA PHE A 34 -0.26 -12.89 -3.18
C PHE A 34 0.43 -12.64 -4.53
N LEU A 35 1.56 -11.95 -4.53
CA LEU A 35 2.32 -11.63 -5.74
C LEU A 35 2.80 -12.90 -6.45
N ASN A 36 3.31 -13.89 -5.70
CA ASN A 36 3.71 -15.17 -6.27
C ASN A 36 2.52 -15.92 -6.86
N THR A 37 1.35 -15.88 -6.22
CA THR A 37 0.13 -16.49 -6.78
C THR A 37 -0.27 -15.85 -8.11
N ALA A 38 -0.22 -14.52 -8.21
CA ALA A 38 -0.49 -13.82 -9.46
C ALA A 38 0.51 -14.20 -10.56
N ILE A 39 1.79 -14.31 -10.23
CA ILE A 39 2.84 -14.75 -11.16
C ILE A 39 2.58 -16.19 -11.61
N ASP A 40 2.30 -17.09 -10.69
CA ASP A 40 2.03 -18.49 -11.00
C ASP A 40 0.80 -18.66 -11.91
N GLN A 41 -0.26 -17.86 -11.71
CA GLN A 41 -1.42 -17.85 -12.62
C GLN A 41 -1.03 -17.49 -14.06
N GLN A 42 -0.10 -16.55 -14.25
CA GLN A 42 0.38 -16.21 -15.60
C GLN A 42 1.23 -17.33 -16.21
N ILE A 43 2.03 -18.02 -15.38
CA ILE A 43 2.83 -19.17 -15.81
C ILE A 43 1.90 -20.33 -16.20
N ASP A 44 0.87 -20.62 -15.40
CA ASP A 44 -0.06 -21.70 -15.66
C ASP A 44 -0.85 -21.43 -16.95
N ARG A 45 -1.31 -20.17 -17.17
CA ARG A 45 -1.93 -19.74 -18.41
C ARG A 45 -0.99 -19.94 -19.63
N PHE A 46 0.26 -19.55 -19.49
CA PHE A 46 1.24 -19.77 -20.55
C PHE A 46 1.40 -21.26 -20.91
N ARG A 47 1.42 -22.15 -19.89
CA ARG A 47 1.49 -23.60 -20.10
C ARG A 47 0.27 -24.12 -20.86
N GLU A 48 -0.91 -23.67 -20.50
CA GLU A 48 -2.17 -24.05 -21.16
C GLU A 48 -2.20 -23.61 -22.63
N GLU A 49 -1.76 -22.38 -22.91
CA GLU A 49 -1.77 -21.82 -24.27
C GLU A 49 -0.68 -22.38 -25.17
N ASN A 50 0.49 -22.73 -24.64
CA ASN A 50 1.67 -23.13 -25.43
C ASN A 50 2.03 -24.60 -25.32
N GLY A 51 1.43 -25.36 -24.40
CA GLY A 51 1.70 -26.77 -24.19
C GLY A 51 3.12 -27.07 -23.68
N ARG A 52 3.84 -26.08 -23.15
CA ARG A 52 5.21 -26.21 -22.64
C ARG A 52 5.49 -25.30 -21.46
N GLU A 53 6.56 -25.55 -20.75
CA GLU A 53 7.08 -24.65 -19.72
C GLU A 53 7.66 -23.37 -20.35
N PRO A 54 7.45 -22.19 -19.72
CA PRO A 54 8.12 -20.97 -20.16
C PRO A 54 9.62 -21.04 -19.88
N GLU A 55 10.43 -20.53 -20.81
CA GLU A 55 11.86 -20.36 -20.65
C GLU A 55 12.18 -19.26 -19.61
N ALA A 56 13.43 -19.14 -19.20
CA ALA A 56 13.86 -18.17 -18.19
C ALA A 56 13.51 -16.71 -18.55
N SER A 57 13.66 -16.33 -19.81
CA SER A 57 13.30 -14.99 -20.33
C SER A 57 11.80 -14.76 -20.34
N GLU A 58 11.03 -15.78 -20.73
CA GLU A 58 9.57 -15.73 -20.72
C GLU A 58 9.03 -15.65 -19.29
N ARG A 59 9.58 -16.44 -18.35
CA ARG A 59 9.24 -16.34 -16.92
C ARG A 59 9.51 -14.94 -16.36
N ALA A 60 10.66 -14.34 -16.73
CA ALA A 60 10.96 -12.96 -16.29
C ALA A 60 9.93 -11.95 -16.83
N THR A 61 9.51 -12.11 -18.08
CA THR A 61 8.48 -11.27 -18.71
C THR A 61 7.11 -11.45 -18.04
N LEU A 62 6.68 -12.69 -17.79
CA LEU A 62 5.41 -13.00 -17.11
C LEU A 62 5.40 -12.43 -15.68
N ARG A 63 6.54 -12.57 -14.97
CA ARG A 63 6.70 -11.97 -13.64
C ARG A 63 6.58 -10.45 -13.68
N ALA A 64 7.29 -9.78 -14.58
CA ALA A 64 7.24 -8.33 -14.72
C ALA A 64 5.82 -7.86 -15.04
N TYR A 65 5.15 -8.52 -15.95
CA TYR A 65 3.76 -8.25 -16.31
C TYR A 65 2.83 -8.37 -15.09
N ALA A 66 2.88 -9.50 -14.37
CA ALA A 66 2.04 -9.70 -13.20
C ALA A 66 2.24 -8.59 -12.15
N LEU A 67 3.49 -8.26 -11.83
CA LEU A 67 3.82 -7.23 -10.84
C LEU A 67 3.35 -5.82 -11.25
N GLU A 68 3.39 -5.50 -12.54
CA GLU A 68 2.92 -4.20 -13.05
C GLU A 68 1.39 -4.09 -13.07
N ILE A 69 0.68 -5.20 -13.34
CA ILE A 69 -0.77 -5.18 -13.61
C ILE A 69 -1.60 -5.41 -12.34
N VAL A 70 -1.15 -6.20 -11.37
CA VAL A 70 -1.92 -6.48 -10.14
C VAL A 70 -2.43 -5.21 -9.49
N ARG A 71 -3.65 -5.26 -8.98
CA ARG A 71 -4.33 -4.13 -8.37
C ARG A 71 -4.73 -4.46 -6.94
N GLY A 72 -4.53 -3.52 -6.06
CA GLY A 72 -4.94 -3.73 -4.68
C GLY A 72 -4.29 -2.81 -3.68
N THR A 73 -4.43 -3.19 -2.43
CA THR A 73 -3.86 -2.48 -1.29
C THR A 73 -3.44 -3.49 -0.23
N VAL A 74 -2.27 -3.33 0.30
CA VAL A 74 -1.92 -3.90 1.60
C VAL A 74 -2.01 -2.78 2.64
N GLN A 75 -2.71 -3.02 3.76
CA GLN A 75 -2.87 -1.97 4.77
C GLN A 75 -1.53 -1.63 5.40
N ALA A 76 -0.86 -2.61 6.00
CA ALA A 76 0.51 -2.55 6.51
C ALA A 76 0.85 -1.27 7.32
N ASP A 77 -0.13 -0.55 7.86
CA ASP A 77 0.09 0.66 8.64
C ASP A 77 0.47 0.30 10.08
N ILE A 78 1.75 0.12 10.32
CA ILE A 78 2.30 -0.30 11.61
C ILE A 78 2.24 0.81 12.66
N LEU A 79 2.23 2.08 12.25
CA LEU A 79 2.17 3.19 13.21
C LEU A 79 0.79 3.27 13.84
N LYS A 80 -0.30 3.12 13.07
CA LYS A 80 -1.65 3.08 13.64
C LYS A 80 -1.89 1.81 14.45
N GLU A 81 -1.22 0.70 14.11
CA GLU A 81 -1.31 -0.53 14.88
C GLU A 81 -0.81 -0.31 16.32
N ASP A 82 0.31 0.39 16.48
CA ASP A 82 0.82 0.80 17.78
C ASP A 82 -0.11 1.79 18.49
N GLN A 83 -0.59 2.80 17.76
CA GLN A 83 -1.40 3.89 18.32
C GLN A 83 -2.84 3.50 18.68
N GLY A 84 -3.46 2.64 17.89
CA GLY A 84 -4.91 2.39 17.97
C GLY A 84 -5.31 0.94 18.25
N GLN A 85 -4.45 -0.04 18.06
CA GLN A 85 -4.78 -1.46 18.19
C GLN A 85 -3.98 -2.20 19.27
N ASN A 86 -2.76 -1.74 19.57
CA ASN A 86 -1.84 -2.37 20.52
C ASN A 86 -1.62 -3.88 20.24
N THR A 87 -1.51 -4.22 18.95
CA THR A 87 -1.35 -5.62 18.48
C THR A 87 -0.02 -5.84 17.78
N CYS A 88 0.99 -5.00 18.06
CA CYS A 88 2.27 -5.05 17.41
C CYS A 88 3.02 -6.36 17.66
N LEU A 89 3.44 -7.03 16.58
CA LEU A 89 4.30 -8.20 16.61
C LEU A 89 5.79 -7.82 16.68
N PHE A 90 6.15 -6.66 16.18
CA PHE A 90 7.51 -6.20 16.03
C PHE A 90 7.67 -4.77 16.60
N SER A 91 8.90 -4.38 16.88
CA SER A 91 9.19 -3.00 17.25
C SER A 91 8.90 -2.03 16.09
N THR A 92 8.58 -0.78 16.42
CA THR A 92 8.31 0.27 15.44
C THR A 92 9.47 0.45 14.45
N ASP A 93 10.73 0.45 14.94
CA ASP A 93 11.92 0.58 14.11
C ASP A 93 12.07 -0.57 13.09
N PHE A 94 11.83 -1.81 13.54
CA PHE A 94 11.86 -2.96 12.64
C PHE A 94 10.75 -2.89 11.61
N SER A 95 9.56 -2.52 12.04
CA SER A 95 8.39 -2.40 11.18
C SER A 95 8.56 -1.29 10.12
N LEU A 96 9.11 -0.14 10.48
CA LEU A 96 9.45 0.92 9.51
C LEU A 96 10.50 0.46 8.49
N ARG A 97 11.47 -0.34 8.90
CA ARG A 97 12.42 -0.96 7.96
C ARG A 97 11.72 -1.90 6.98
N MET A 98 10.83 -2.77 7.47
CA MET A 98 10.04 -3.65 6.61
C MET A 98 9.18 -2.87 5.61
N MET A 99 8.53 -1.81 6.07
CA MET A 99 7.73 -0.94 5.20
C MET A 99 8.59 -0.31 4.10
N GLY A 100 9.78 0.14 4.45
CA GLY A 100 10.74 0.65 3.48
C GLY A 100 11.19 -0.41 2.47
N ASP A 101 11.38 -1.65 2.89
CA ASP A 101 11.75 -2.76 2.00
C ASP A 101 10.61 -3.09 1.01
N ILE A 102 9.36 -3.11 1.47
CA ILE A 102 8.19 -3.26 0.60
C ILE A 102 8.16 -2.14 -0.45
N GLN A 103 8.33 -0.90 -0.02
CA GLN A 103 8.29 0.23 -0.94
C GLN A 103 9.44 0.22 -1.94
N GLN A 104 10.65 -0.13 -1.53
CA GLN A 104 11.78 -0.30 -2.44
C GLN A 104 11.53 -1.42 -3.45
N TYR A 105 10.95 -2.53 -3.02
CA TYR A 105 10.56 -3.61 -3.91
C TYR A 105 9.53 -3.14 -4.95
N PHE A 106 8.52 -2.39 -4.55
CA PHE A 106 7.51 -1.84 -5.45
C PHE A 106 8.13 -0.91 -6.50
N VAL A 107 9.02 -0.03 -6.07
CA VAL A 107 9.75 0.87 -6.99
C VAL A 107 10.61 0.07 -7.96
N ALA A 108 11.42 -0.87 -7.46
CA ALA A 108 12.36 -1.65 -8.27
C ALA A 108 11.66 -2.56 -9.29
N HIS A 109 10.46 -3.03 -9.00
CA HIS A 109 9.69 -3.93 -9.86
C HIS A 109 8.50 -3.29 -10.54
N ASN A 110 8.39 -1.95 -10.50
CA ASN A 110 7.35 -1.20 -11.20
C ASN A 110 5.91 -1.59 -10.79
N VAL A 111 5.70 -1.90 -9.50
CA VAL A 111 4.37 -2.21 -8.95
C VAL A 111 3.58 -0.91 -8.80
N ARG A 112 2.76 -0.56 -9.80
CA ARG A 112 2.15 0.78 -9.91
C ARG A 112 0.71 0.86 -9.44
N ASN A 113 -0.03 -0.23 -9.59
CA ASN A 113 -1.47 -0.26 -9.37
C ASN A 113 -1.83 -0.85 -7.99
N PHE A 114 -0.83 -1.01 -7.14
CA PHE A 114 -0.96 -1.57 -5.82
C PHE A 114 -0.46 -0.56 -4.78
N TYR A 115 -1.29 -0.25 -3.79
CA TYR A 115 -0.88 0.65 -2.70
C TYR A 115 -0.06 -0.13 -1.67
N SER A 116 1.14 0.36 -1.39
CA SER A 116 2.10 -0.25 -0.46
C SER A 116 1.73 -0.06 1.00
N VAL A 117 0.90 0.94 1.29
CA VAL A 117 0.39 1.25 2.61
C VAL A 117 -0.97 1.93 2.49
N SER A 118 -1.88 1.61 3.42
CA SER A 118 -3.10 2.38 3.66
C SER A 118 -3.01 3.02 5.03
N ILE A 119 -2.59 4.29 5.05
CA ILE A 119 -2.37 5.06 6.28
C ILE A 119 -3.73 5.33 6.92
N SER A 120 -3.97 4.73 8.09
CA SER A 120 -5.32 4.55 8.59
C SER A 120 -5.60 5.36 9.85
N GLY A 121 -6.49 6.35 9.71
CA GLY A 121 -7.09 7.06 10.83
C GLY A 121 -8.29 6.33 11.43
N TYR A 122 -8.89 5.38 10.72
CA TYR A 122 -10.07 4.65 11.18
C TYR A 122 -9.87 4.02 12.57
N HIS A 123 -8.77 3.28 12.76
CA HIS A 123 -8.50 2.59 14.02
C HIS A 123 -8.19 3.57 15.17
N ILE A 124 -7.63 4.72 14.86
CA ILE A 124 -7.38 5.79 15.83
C ILE A 124 -8.73 6.37 16.31
N ALA A 125 -9.68 6.56 15.38
CA ALA A 125 -11.04 6.99 15.72
C ALA A 125 -11.77 5.93 16.54
N GLU A 126 -11.70 4.66 16.17
CA GLU A 126 -12.30 3.55 16.93
C GLU A 126 -11.70 3.40 18.34
N ALA A 127 -10.46 3.79 18.54
CA ALA A 127 -9.84 3.89 19.85
C ALA A 127 -10.32 5.10 20.68
N GLY A 128 -11.21 5.94 20.13
CA GLY A 128 -11.87 7.06 20.84
C GLY A 128 -11.37 8.45 20.45
N ALA A 129 -10.54 8.58 19.42
CA ALA A 129 -10.10 9.89 18.96
C ALA A 129 -11.23 10.67 18.27
N ASN A 130 -11.31 11.96 18.55
CA ASN A 130 -12.17 12.87 17.82
C ASN A 130 -11.63 13.13 16.39
N PRO A 131 -12.44 13.72 15.47
CA PRO A 131 -12.02 13.94 14.09
C PRO A 131 -10.73 14.76 13.92
N ILE A 132 -10.48 15.73 14.80
CA ILE A 132 -9.25 16.55 14.76
C ILE A 132 -8.03 15.69 15.10
N THR A 133 -8.11 14.92 16.17
CA THR A 133 -7.04 14.02 16.61
C THR A 133 -6.80 12.90 15.59
N GLN A 134 -7.89 12.32 15.05
CA GLN A 134 -7.80 11.34 13.96
C GLN A 134 -6.99 11.90 12.78
N LEU A 135 -7.38 13.08 12.30
CA LEU A 135 -6.72 13.72 11.17
C LEU A 135 -5.25 14.03 11.46
N ALA A 136 -4.96 14.62 12.61
CA ALA A 136 -3.61 15.01 13.00
C ALA A 136 -2.65 13.81 13.06
N LEU A 137 -3.05 12.73 13.74
CA LEU A 137 -2.22 11.52 13.88
C LEU A 137 -2.08 10.79 12.54
N THR A 138 -3.13 10.72 11.73
CA THR A 138 -3.05 10.08 10.42
C THR A 138 -2.09 10.80 9.48
N LEU A 139 -2.13 12.13 9.44
CA LEU A 139 -1.19 12.91 8.63
C LEU A 139 0.24 12.83 9.20
N ALA A 140 0.41 12.84 10.52
CA ALA A 140 1.71 12.64 11.15
C ALA A 140 2.32 11.28 10.76
N ASN A 141 1.53 10.20 10.77
CA ASN A 141 1.96 8.89 10.28
C ASN A 141 2.37 8.95 8.80
N GLY A 142 1.58 9.62 7.97
CA GLY A 142 1.92 9.83 6.56
C GLY A 142 3.27 10.52 6.37
N PHE A 143 3.52 11.58 7.10
CA PHE A 143 4.82 12.28 7.06
C PHE A 143 5.96 11.43 7.62
N THR A 144 5.71 10.62 8.66
CA THR A 144 6.72 9.69 9.19
C THR A 144 7.15 8.67 8.12
N TYR A 145 6.22 8.11 7.35
CA TYR A 145 6.57 7.25 6.22
C TYR A 145 7.35 7.98 5.13
N VAL A 146 6.95 9.22 4.80
CA VAL A 146 7.69 10.05 3.83
C VAL A 146 9.13 10.24 4.28
N GLU A 147 9.36 10.67 5.52
CA GLU A 147 10.70 10.88 6.08
C GLU A 147 11.53 9.58 6.10
N ALA A 148 10.92 8.47 6.53
CA ALA A 148 11.59 7.17 6.57
C ALA A 148 12.04 6.70 5.18
N TYR A 149 11.26 6.98 4.13
CA TYR A 149 11.58 6.56 2.77
C TYR A 149 12.56 7.52 2.09
N LEU A 150 12.48 8.83 2.37
CA LEU A 150 13.48 9.80 1.95
C LEU A 150 14.85 9.49 2.57
N ALA A 151 14.89 9.12 3.85
CA ALA A 151 16.12 8.72 4.53
C ALA A 151 16.81 7.49 3.89
N ARG A 152 16.07 6.69 3.14
CA ARG A 152 16.57 5.57 2.34
C ARG A 152 17.02 5.97 0.92
N GLY A 153 16.94 7.26 0.58
CA GLY A 153 17.30 7.76 -0.74
C GLY A 153 16.26 7.50 -1.84
N MET A 154 15.01 7.19 -1.48
CA MET A 154 13.93 7.03 -2.47
C MET A 154 13.43 8.38 -2.96
N ASP A 155 13.09 8.47 -4.24
CA ASP A 155 12.47 9.66 -4.83
C ASP A 155 11.01 9.78 -4.39
N ILE A 156 10.67 10.93 -3.81
CA ILE A 156 9.33 11.22 -3.29
C ILE A 156 8.25 11.11 -4.37
N ASP A 157 8.52 11.50 -5.59
CA ASP A 157 7.56 11.47 -6.70
C ASP A 157 7.35 10.07 -7.27
N VAL A 158 8.19 9.12 -6.87
CA VAL A 158 8.03 7.71 -7.22
C VAL A 158 7.21 6.96 -6.18
N PHE A 159 7.42 7.19 -4.87
CA PHE A 159 6.74 6.40 -3.85
C PHE A 159 5.45 7.04 -3.30
N VAL A 160 5.38 8.36 -3.11
CA VAL A 160 4.18 9.02 -2.55
C VAL A 160 2.90 8.74 -3.35
N PRO A 161 2.93 8.67 -4.69
CA PRO A 161 1.74 8.28 -5.45
C PRO A 161 1.18 6.89 -5.11
N ASN A 162 1.93 6.03 -4.43
CA ASN A 162 1.49 4.72 -3.96
C ASN A 162 0.95 4.73 -2.53
N PHE A 163 0.86 5.88 -1.87
CA PHE A 163 0.18 6.01 -0.60
C PHE A 163 -1.33 6.10 -0.79
N SER A 164 -2.06 5.42 0.06
CA SER A 164 -3.47 5.68 0.27
C SER A 164 -3.74 5.99 1.74
N PHE A 165 -4.85 6.68 1.98
CA PHE A 165 -5.28 7.05 3.32
C PHE A 165 -6.67 6.46 3.58
N PHE A 166 -6.96 6.19 4.83
CA PHE A 166 -8.24 5.66 5.24
C PHE A 166 -8.70 6.35 6.51
N PHE A 167 -9.86 7.00 6.46
CA PHE A 167 -10.44 7.70 7.58
C PHE A 167 -11.77 7.08 8.00
N SER A 168 -12.09 7.14 9.30
CA SER A 168 -13.45 6.96 9.75
C SER A 168 -14.26 8.20 9.34
N ASN A 169 -15.35 7.96 8.64
CA ASN A 169 -16.25 9.00 8.17
C ASN A 169 -17.66 8.73 8.70
N GLY A 170 -18.39 9.79 9.02
CA GLY A 170 -19.77 9.74 9.45
C GLY A 170 -20.64 10.73 8.68
N MET A 171 -21.90 10.88 9.12
CA MET A 171 -22.87 11.77 8.49
C MET A 171 -22.73 13.23 8.95
N ASP A 172 -21.99 13.48 10.02
CA ASP A 172 -21.81 14.83 10.53
C ASP A 172 -20.96 15.68 9.58
N PRO A 173 -21.26 16.98 9.43
CA PRO A 173 -20.57 17.87 8.51
C PRO A 173 -19.07 17.95 8.72
N GLU A 174 -18.59 17.74 9.95
CA GLU A 174 -17.17 17.78 10.29
C GLU A 174 -16.33 16.73 9.55
N TYR A 175 -16.88 15.56 9.23
CA TYR A 175 -16.17 14.54 8.44
C TYR A 175 -15.93 15.00 7.01
N THR A 176 -16.87 15.74 6.41
CA THR A 176 -16.65 16.36 5.09
C THR A 176 -15.56 17.41 5.15
N VAL A 177 -15.54 18.23 6.20
CA VAL A 177 -14.48 19.22 6.42
C VAL A 177 -13.13 18.52 6.63
N MET A 178 -13.09 17.46 7.43
CA MET A 178 -11.86 16.69 7.70
C MET A 178 -11.18 16.23 6.41
N GLY A 179 -11.92 15.61 5.48
CA GLY A 179 -11.36 15.15 4.21
C GLY A 179 -10.81 16.27 3.33
N ARG A 180 -11.48 17.43 3.32
CA ARG A 180 -11.01 18.62 2.58
C ARG A 180 -9.75 19.21 3.21
N VAL A 181 -9.70 19.28 4.53
CA VAL A 181 -8.54 19.77 5.29
C VAL A 181 -7.34 18.82 5.11
N ALA A 182 -7.56 17.51 5.18
CA ALA A 182 -6.53 16.50 4.93
C ALA A 182 -5.82 16.74 3.58
N ARG A 183 -6.59 16.87 2.50
CA ARG A 183 -6.05 17.13 1.17
C ARG A 183 -5.29 18.44 1.09
N ARG A 184 -5.79 19.48 1.75
CA ARG A 184 -5.15 20.80 1.75
C ARG A 184 -3.81 20.76 2.49
N ILE A 185 -3.78 20.21 3.71
CA ILE A 185 -2.55 20.12 4.52
C ILE A 185 -1.52 19.28 3.76
N TRP A 186 -1.91 18.12 3.25
CA TRP A 186 -1.03 17.25 2.48
C TRP A 186 -0.43 17.96 1.27
N ALA A 187 -1.27 18.59 0.46
CA ALA A 187 -0.83 19.29 -0.75
C ALA A 187 0.13 20.44 -0.45
N VAL A 188 -0.11 21.20 0.62
CA VAL A 188 0.77 22.28 1.05
C VAL A 188 2.11 21.71 1.53
N ALA A 189 2.08 20.67 2.38
CA ALA A 189 3.30 20.04 2.88
C ALA A 189 4.14 19.46 1.74
N MET A 190 3.54 18.69 0.83
CA MET A 190 4.25 18.10 -0.29
C MET A 190 4.90 19.15 -1.20
N ARG A 191 4.22 20.28 -1.42
CA ARG A 191 4.74 21.36 -2.25
C ARG A 191 5.80 22.20 -1.55
N GLU A 192 5.51 22.68 -0.33
CA GLU A 192 6.31 23.72 0.33
C GLU A 192 7.48 23.14 1.14
N PHE A 193 7.31 21.97 1.75
CA PHE A 193 8.36 21.36 2.59
C PHE A 193 9.17 20.30 1.86
N TYR A 194 8.53 19.54 0.97
CA TYR A 194 9.20 18.43 0.29
C TYR A 194 9.56 18.74 -1.17
N GLY A 195 9.06 19.84 -1.75
CA GLY A 195 9.32 20.19 -3.14
C GLY A 195 8.83 19.16 -4.16
N ALA A 196 7.86 18.34 -3.77
CA ALA A 196 7.35 17.25 -4.59
C ALA A 196 6.52 17.75 -5.78
N GLY A 197 6.43 16.94 -6.83
CA GLY A 197 5.65 17.22 -8.02
C GLY A 197 4.12 17.13 -7.79
N SER A 198 3.35 17.63 -8.74
CA SER A 198 1.90 17.82 -8.64
C SER A 198 1.11 16.52 -8.39
N ARG A 199 1.65 15.36 -8.83
CA ARG A 199 1.02 14.06 -8.58
C ARG A 199 1.06 13.68 -7.11
N SER A 200 2.16 13.98 -6.44
CA SER A 200 2.39 13.71 -5.02
C SER A 200 1.60 14.64 -4.08
N HIS A 201 1.10 15.79 -4.59
CA HIS A 201 0.22 16.67 -3.83
C HIS A 201 -1.17 16.07 -3.58
N LYS A 202 -1.54 14.99 -4.27
CA LYS A 202 -2.89 14.41 -4.22
C LYS A 202 -2.97 13.35 -3.14
N LEU A 203 -3.58 13.70 -2.02
CA LEU A 203 -3.95 12.72 -1.00
C LEU A 203 -5.13 11.88 -1.52
N LYS A 204 -4.96 10.56 -1.52
CA LYS A 204 -5.96 9.57 -1.96
C LYS A 204 -6.56 8.89 -0.74
N TYR A 205 -7.89 8.91 -0.61
CA TYR A 205 -8.62 8.15 0.39
C TYR A 205 -10.01 7.82 -0.10
#